data_c71ba5507b3cfb7535f6368b6dad3c60
#
_entry.id   c71ba5507b3cfb7535f6368b6dad3c60
#
_cell.length_a   1.000
_cell.length_b   1.000
_cell.length_c   1.000
_cell.angle_alpha   90.00
_cell.angle_beta   90.00
_cell.angle_gamma   90.00
#
_symmetry.space_group_name_H-M   'P 1'
#
loop_
_entity.id
_entity.type
_entity.pdbx_description
1 polymer ?
#
loop_
_entity_poly.entity_id
_entity_poly.type
_entity_poly.pdbx_seq_one_letter_code
_entity_poly.pdbx_strand_id
1 'polypeptide(L)'
;MAHRNWLTAGALCAAIALAAIFSALKPSSADGQAMMLPADPTPLVAITGSGKHSFSIEIADSSEEREAGLMFRKDMADDHGMLFVFERPAEVNFWMKNTPMPLDLVFIGQDGRIKAVKRGEPESEAIISPGQPVSFVLELKAGTAAKDGLKDGDLLRHPAIDKASGAGSN
;
A
#
# COMPACT_ATOMS: atom_id res chain seq x y z
N MET A 1 -27.07 -50.99 -66.34
CA MET A 1 -25.65 -50.89 -65.99
C MET A 1 -25.48 -49.75 -65.04
N ALA A 2 -25.16 -50.03 -63.81
CA ALA A 2 -25.21 -49.10 -62.67
C ALA A 2 -23.83 -48.47 -62.45
N HIS A 3 -23.81 -47.14 -62.30
CA HIS A 3 -22.66 -46.44 -61.80
C HIS A 3 -23.04 -45.78 -60.44
N ARG A 4 -22.43 -46.29 -59.39
CA ARG A 4 -22.54 -45.78 -58.03
C ARG A 4 -21.48 -44.68 -57.86
N ASN A 5 -21.95 -43.43 -57.61
CA ASN A 5 -21.13 -42.34 -57.17
C ASN A 5 -20.99 -42.38 -55.65
N TRP A 6 -19.75 -42.44 -55.16
CA TRP A 6 -19.43 -42.37 -53.74
C TRP A 6 -19.04 -40.93 -53.39
N LEU A 7 -19.91 -40.30 -52.60
CA LEU A 7 -19.65 -38.99 -52.06
C LEU A 7 -18.80 -39.18 -50.76
N THR A 8 -17.60 -38.68 -50.80
CA THR A 8 -16.72 -38.56 -49.62
C THR A 8 -17.12 -37.31 -48.82
N ALA A 9 -17.68 -37.51 -47.67
CA ALA A 9 -17.94 -36.43 -46.72
C ALA A 9 -16.66 -36.08 -45.95
N GLY A 10 -16.10 -34.92 -46.21
CA GLY A 10 -15.00 -34.34 -45.46
C GLY A 10 -15.51 -33.73 -44.15
N ALA A 11 -15.16 -34.32 -43.03
CA ALA A 11 -15.45 -33.76 -41.72
C ALA A 11 -14.46 -32.60 -41.41
N LEU A 12 -14.98 -31.41 -41.32
CA LEU A 12 -14.25 -30.21 -40.91
C LEU A 12 -14.25 -30.17 -39.37
N CYS A 13 -13.16 -30.57 -38.72
CA CYS A 13 -12.97 -30.37 -37.29
C CYS A 13 -12.63 -28.91 -37.01
N ALA A 14 -13.62 -28.14 -36.55
CA ALA A 14 -13.38 -26.81 -36.01
C ALA A 14 -12.84 -26.95 -34.57
N ALA A 15 -11.54 -26.71 -34.39
CA ALA A 15 -10.93 -26.59 -33.08
C ALA A 15 -11.30 -25.24 -32.47
N ILE A 16 -12.23 -25.22 -31.54
CA ILE A 16 -12.53 -24.05 -30.69
C ILE A 16 -11.46 -23.95 -29.61
N ALA A 17 -10.53 -23.02 -29.81
CA ALA A 17 -9.57 -22.66 -28.76
C ALA A 17 -10.30 -21.83 -27.69
N LEU A 18 -10.63 -22.46 -26.57
CA LEU A 18 -11.10 -21.77 -25.36
C LEU A 18 -9.90 -21.08 -24.74
N ALA A 19 -9.71 -19.77 -25.02
CA ALA A 19 -8.79 -18.94 -24.26
C ALA A 19 -9.42 -18.68 -22.87
N ALA A 20 -8.97 -19.43 -21.87
CA ALA A 20 -9.32 -19.16 -20.49
C ALA A 20 -8.63 -17.85 -20.06
N ILE A 21 -9.40 -16.77 -20.02
CA ILE A 21 -8.98 -15.51 -19.43
C ILE A 21 -8.94 -15.76 -17.90
N PHE A 22 -7.76 -16.11 -17.40
CA PHE A 22 -7.50 -16.08 -15.97
C PHE A 22 -7.44 -14.60 -15.53
N SER A 23 -8.60 -14.02 -15.23
CA SER A 23 -8.64 -12.80 -14.42
C SER A 23 -8.15 -13.21 -13.05
N ALA A 24 -6.90 -12.87 -12.74
CA ALA A 24 -6.39 -12.97 -11.39
C ALA A 24 -7.21 -12.01 -10.52
N LEU A 25 -8.23 -12.53 -9.83
CA LEU A 25 -8.89 -11.82 -8.75
C LEU A 25 -7.81 -11.55 -7.71
N LYS A 26 -7.47 -10.26 -7.52
CA LYS A 26 -6.67 -9.85 -6.37
C LYS A 26 -7.49 -10.20 -5.12
N PRO A 27 -6.93 -10.92 -4.14
CA PRO A 27 -7.67 -11.22 -2.93
C PRO A 27 -8.02 -9.91 -2.22
N SER A 28 -9.29 -9.69 -1.97
CA SER A 28 -9.77 -8.62 -1.11
C SER A 28 -9.42 -8.98 0.34
N SER A 29 -8.98 -8.00 1.13
CA SER A 29 -8.73 -8.19 2.57
C SER A 29 -9.97 -8.63 3.36
N ALA A 30 -11.15 -8.58 2.75
CA ALA A 30 -12.38 -9.12 3.32
C ALA A 30 -12.34 -10.64 3.61
N ASP A 31 -11.41 -11.37 2.99
CA ASP A 31 -11.24 -12.80 3.17
C ASP A 31 -10.30 -13.18 4.33
N GLY A 32 -9.90 -12.24 5.19
CA GLY A 32 -9.01 -12.51 6.33
C GLY A 32 -7.55 -12.81 5.93
N GLN A 33 -7.15 -12.44 4.72
CA GLN A 33 -5.78 -12.58 4.25
C GLN A 33 -5.04 -11.24 4.27
N ALA A 34 -3.77 -11.27 4.68
CA ALA A 34 -2.90 -10.10 4.61
C ALA A 34 -2.64 -9.70 3.15
N MET A 35 -2.83 -8.43 2.83
CA MET A 35 -2.36 -7.88 1.57
C MET A 35 -0.84 -7.75 1.60
N MET A 36 -0.18 -8.13 0.49
CA MET A 36 1.26 -7.97 0.30
C MET A 36 1.48 -7.21 -1.00
N LEU A 37 1.99 -5.99 -0.91
CA LEU A 37 2.39 -5.22 -2.07
C LEU A 37 3.90 -5.39 -2.32
N PRO A 38 4.38 -5.21 -3.54
CA PRO A 38 5.81 -5.17 -3.80
C PRO A 38 6.43 -3.95 -3.09
N ALA A 39 7.62 -4.13 -2.52
CA ALA A 39 8.38 -3.00 -2.02
C ALA A 39 8.76 -2.07 -3.17
N ASP A 40 8.64 -0.75 -2.95
CA ASP A 40 9.13 0.24 -3.91
C ASP A 40 10.65 0.14 -4.06
N PRO A 41 11.20 0.22 -5.27
CA PRO A 41 12.66 0.15 -5.47
C PRO A 41 13.42 1.33 -4.85
N THR A 42 12.73 2.43 -4.57
CA THR A 42 13.30 3.61 -3.93
C THR A 42 12.96 3.61 -2.44
N PRO A 43 13.92 3.64 -1.53
CA PRO A 43 13.61 3.73 -0.10
C PRO A 43 13.06 5.12 0.26
N LEU A 44 12.16 5.15 1.23
CA LEU A 44 11.75 6.39 1.88
C LEU A 44 12.84 6.80 2.88
N VAL A 45 13.23 8.09 2.86
CA VAL A 45 14.25 8.64 3.76
C VAL A 45 13.62 9.64 4.70
N ALA A 46 13.70 9.39 6.00
CA ALA A 46 13.38 10.37 7.04
C ALA A 46 14.62 11.15 7.44
N ILE A 47 14.51 12.47 7.47
CA ILE A 47 15.57 13.41 7.88
C ILE A 47 15.15 13.98 9.22
N THR A 48 15.78 13.50 10.29
CA THR A 48 15.45 13.81 11.68
C THR A 48 16.62 14.51 12.37
N GLY A 49 16.40 14.96 13.61
CA GLY A 49 17.46 15.51 14.44
C GLY A 49 18.56 14.50 14.81
N SER A 50 18.26 13.19 14.75
CA SER A 50 19.22 12.10 14.99
C SER A 50 19.98 11.66 13.74
N GLY A 51 19.57 12.13 12.54
CA GLY A 51 20.21 11.79 11.28
C GLY A 51 19.22 11.38 10.19
N LYS A 52 19.71 10.59 9.22
CA LYS A 52 18.91 10.04 8.14
C LYS A 52 18.60 8.58 8.42
N HIS A 53 17.33 8.21 8.31
CA HIS A 53 16.84 6.86 8.45
C HIS A 53 16.14 6.43 7.17
N SER A 54 16.42 5.21 6.69
CA SER A 54 15.86 4.68 5.44
C SER A 54 14.91 3.55 5.74
N PHE A 55 13.76 3.55 5.06
CA PHE A 55 12.74 2.53 5.17
C PHE A 55 12.44 1.94 3.79
N SER A 56 12.41 0.61 3.70
CA SER A 56 11.80 -0.10 2.58
C SER A 56 10.30 0.05 2.71
N ILE A 57 9.60 0.49 1.66
CA ILE A 57 8.18 0.76 1.76
C ILE A 57 7.37 0.04 0.68
N GLU A 58 6.16 -0.34 1.04
CA GLU A 58 5.06 -0.65 0.12
C GLU A 58 4.24 0.63 -0.07
N ILE A 59 3.68 0.84 -1.27
CA ILE A 59 2.84 2.01 -1.56
C ILE A 59 1.40 1.56 -1.73
N ALA A 60 0.51 2.12 -0.89
CA ALA A 60 -0.94 1.96 -0.97
C ALA A 60 -1.55 3.24 -1.55
N ASP A 61 -1.83 3.26 -2.86
CA ASP A 61 -2.32 4.42 -3.58
C ASP A 61 -3.72 4.23 -4.20
N SER A 62 -4.23 2.99 -4.27
CA SER A 62 -5.62 2.71 -4.61
C SER A 62 -6.54 2.71 -3.36
N SER A 63 -7.84 2.85 -3.55
CA SER A 63 -8.82 2.78 -2.45
C SER A 63 -8.78 1.43 -1.76
N GLU A 64 -8.71 0.35 -2.53
CA GLU A 64 -8.67 -1.02 -2.03
C GLU A 64 -7.41 -1.28 -1.20
N GLU A 65 -6.26 -0.78 -1.64
CA GLU A 65 -5.00 -0.93 -0.92
C GLU A 65 -4.99 -0.13 0.38
N ARG A 66 -5.53 1.11 0.35
CA ARG A 66 -5.66 1.92 1.58
C ARG A 66 -6.64 1.31 2.59
N GLU A 67 -7.73 0.70 2.12
CA GLU A 67 -8.69 0.00 3.00
C GLU A 67 -8.08 -1.26 3.61
N ALA A 68 -7.29 -2.00 2.85
CA ALA A 68 -6.63 -3.21 3.29
C ALA A 68 -5.47 -2.93 4.26
N GLY A 69 -4.61 -1.98 3.91
CA GLY A 69 -3.47 -1.60 4.73
C GLY A 69 -2.65 -2.80 5.22
N LEU A 70 -2.27 -2.76 6.48
CA LEU A 70 -1.52 -3.83 7.16
C LEU A 70 -2.42 -4.84 7.89
N MET A 71 -3.72 -4.88 7.58
CA MET A 71 -4.65 -5.85 8.17
C MET A 71 -4.13 -7.28 8.00
N PHE A 72 -4.34 -8.11 9.03
CA PHE A 72 -3.97 -9.54 9.10
C PHE A 72 -2.47 -9.83 9.06
N ARG A 73 -1.59 -8.82 8.99
CA ARG A 73 -0.15 -9.00 9.12
C ARG A 73 0.22 -9.19 10.59
N LYS A 74 1.01 -10.24 10.85
CA LYS A 74 1.41 -10.59 12.21
C LYS A 74 2.78 -10.02 12.59
N ASP A 75 3.61 -9.72 11.59
CA ASP A 75 4.94 -9.15 11.79
C ASP A 75 5.39 -8.37 10.54
N MET A 76 6.37 -7.48 10.75
CA MET A 76 7.01 -6.67 9.73
C MET A 76 8.43 -6.34 10.20
N ALA A 77 9.38 -6.21 9.28
CA ALA A 77 10.74 -5.79 9.64
C ALA A 77 10.76 -4.37 10.21
N ASP A 78 11.73 -4.06 11.08
CA ASP A 78 11.82 -2.77 11.75
C ASP A 78 12.11 -1.60 10.78
N ASP A 79 12.76 -1.88 9.66
CA ASP A 79 13.08 -0.95 8.58
C ASP A 79 12.09 -0.99 7.42
N HIS A 80 10.92 -1.64 7.62
CA HIS A 80 9.88 -1.75 6.61
C HIS A 80 8.63 -0.98 7.03
N GLY A 81 7.86 -0.49 6.04
CA GLY A 81 6.61 0.21 6.29
C GLY A 81 5.68 0.22 5.08
N MET A 82 4.50 0.81 5.28
CA MET A 82 3.55 1.06 4.19
C MET A 82 3.24 2.55 4.12
N LEU A 83 3.42 3.14 2.94
CA LEU A 83 3.10 4.52 2.65
C LEU A 83 1.73 4.60 1.98
N PHE A 84 0.77 5.18 2.67
CA PHE A 84 -0.54 5.51 2.13
C PHE A 84 -0.46 6.86 1.41
N VAL A 85 -0.90 6.90 0.17
CA VAL A 85 -0.87 8.11 -0.67
C VAL A 85 -2.29 8.56 -0.94
N PHE A 86 -2.60 9.83 -0.63
CA PHE A 86 -3.89 10.47 -0.90
C PHE A 86 -3.73 11.48 -2.04
N GLU A 87 -4.66 11.49 -2.99
CA GLU A 87 -4.60 12.36 -4.18
C GLU A 87 -4.54 13.86 -3.84
N ARG A 88 -5.08 14.23 -2.69
CA ARG A 88 -5.11 15.61 -2.16
C ARG A 88 -5.10 15.58 -0.64
N PRO A 89 -4.66 16.67 0.02
CA PRO A 89 -4.73 16.76 1.46
C PRO A 89 -6.17 16.52 1.97
N ALA A 90 -6.32 15.63 2.93
CA ALA A 90 -7.60 15.28 3.52
C ALA A 90 -7.48 15.02 5.02
N GLU A 91 -8.55 15.22 5.76
CA GLU A 91 -8.68 14.68 7.10
C GLU A 91 -8.87 13.18 6.98
N VAL A 92 -7.92 12.41 7.50
CA VAL A 92 -7.93 10.96 7.43
C VAL A 92 -8.19 10.36 8.81
N ASN A 93 -8.88 9.24 8.82
CA ASN A 93 -9.17 8.47 10.00
C ASN A 93 -8.67 7.05 9.80
N PHE A 94 -7.83 6.59 10.71
CA PHE A 94 -7.30 5.24 10.76
C PHE A 94 -7.88 4.49 11.95
N TRP A 95 -7.77 3.20 11.93
CA TRP A 95 -8.07 2.29 13.03
C TRP A 95 -7.15 1.09 12.93
N MET A 96 -7.13 0.25 13.96
CA MET A 96 -6.31 -0.96 14.00
C MET A 96 -7.14 -2.24 13.87
N LYS A 97 -8.37 -2.13 13.37
CA LYS A 97 -9.23 -3.31 13.15
C LYS A 97 -8.52 -4.33 12.29
N ASN A 98 -8.58 -5.60 12.69
CA ASN A 98 -7.89 -6.71 12.01
C ASN A 98 -6.37 -6.54 11.88
N THR A 99 -5.74 -5.66 12.67
CA THR A 99 -4.30 -5.42 12.63
C THR A 99 -3.69 -5.91 13.95
N PRO A 100 -3.17 -7.16 13.99
CA PRO A 100 -2.72 -7.79 15.23
C PRO A 100 -1.39 -7.29 15.75
N MET A 101 -0.62 -6.53 14.96
CA MET A 101 0.64 -5.94 15.39
C MET A 101 0.45 -4.45 15.73
N PRO A 102 1.14 -3.94 16.77
CA PRO A 102 1.12 -2.51 17.09
C PRO A 102 1.89 -1.71 16.04
N LEU A 103 1.41 -0.50 15.71
CA LEU A 103 2.00 0.36 14.69
C LEU A 103 2.30 1.76 15.22
N ASP A 104 3.28 2.43 14.62
CA ASP A 104 3.44 3.87 14.65
C ASP A 104 2.86 4.45 13.35
N LEU A 105 1.88 5.34 13.44
CA LEU A 105 1.29 6.04 12.31
C LEU A 105 1.91 7.44 12.22
N VAL A 106 2.68 7.67 11.18
CA VAL A 106 3.35 8.94 10.89
C VAL A 106 2.54 9.68 9.86
N PHE A 107 1.84 10.74 10.25
CA PHE A 107 1.01 11.57 9.39
C PHE A 107 1.84 12.68 8.74
N ILE A 108 1.75 12.83 7.42
CA ILE A 108 2.69 13.64 6.64
C ILE A 108 1.90 14.61 5.75
N GLY A 109 2.26 15.87 5.81
CA GLY A 109 1.68 16.91 4.96
C GLY A 109 2.14 16.81 3.51
N GLN A 110 1.50 17.58 2.63
CA GLN A 110 1.88 17.68 1.23
C GLN A 110 3.34 18.15 1.04
N ASP A 111 3.86 18.90 1.99
CA ASP A 111 5.24 19.41 2.04
C ASP A 111 6.28 18.34 2.45
N GLY A 112 5.85 17.11 2.68
CA GLY A 112 6.68 16.00 3.15
C GLY A 112 7.03 16.07 4.63
N ARG A 113 6.49 17.04 5.38
CA ARG A 113 6.79 17.18 6.82
C ARG A 113 5.81 16.39 7.68
N ILE A 114 6.33 15.79 8.74
CA ILE A 114 5.52 15.13 9.75
C ILE A 114 4.63 16.18 10.44
N LYS A 115 3.34 15.87 10.54
CA LYS A 115 2.31 16.68 11.20
C LYS A 115 1.88 16.07 12.54
N ALA A 116 2.00 14.75 12.68
CA ALA A 116 1.76 14.03 13.92
C ALA A 116 2.36 12.61 13.83
N VAL A 117 2.73 12.07 14.98
CA VAL A 117 3.03 10.64 15.15
C VAL A 117 2.06 10.09 16.20
N LYS A 118 1.35 9.02 15.87
CA LYS A 118 0.37 8.38 16.73
C LYS A 118 0.67 6.90 16.88
N ARG A 119 0.35 6.35 18.05
CA ARG A 119 0.42 4.93 18.32
C ARG A 119 -0.88 4.25 17.98
N GLY A 120 -0.82 3.15 17.23
CA GLY A 120 -1.93 2.24 17.00
C GLY A 120 -1.78 0.99 17.86
N GLU A 121 -2.78 0.74 18.71
CA GLU A 121 -2.83 -0.46 19.52
C GLU A 121 -3.49 -1.62 18.75
N PRO A 122 -2.97 -2.86 18.86
CA PRO A 122 -3.51 -4.00 18.12
C PRO A 122 -5.02 -4.15 18.26
N GLU A 123 -5.70 -4.45 17.17
CA GLU A 123 -7.14 -4.77 17.11
C GLU A 123 -8.07 -3.64 17.60
N SER A 124 -7.54 -2.45 17.87
CA SER A 124 -8.34 -1.31 18.35
C SER A 124 -9.20 -0.73 17.22
N GLU A 125 -10.49 -0.52 17.49
CA GLU A 125 -11.40 0.20 16.59
C GLU A 125 -11.51 1.70 16.93
N ALA A 126 -10.70 2.19 17.89
CA ALA A 126 -10.63 3.61 18.17
C ALA A 126 -10.07 4.39 16.98
N ILE A 127 -10.67 5.54 16.70
CA ILE A 127 -10.22 6.39 15.60
C ILE A 127 -8.88 7.05 15.94
N ILE A 128 -7.94 6.95 15.01
CA ILE A 128 -6.63 7.59 15.05
C ILE A 128 -6.60 8.64 13.95
N SER A 129 -6.51 9.92 14.34
CA SER A 129 -6.52 11.05 13.41
C SER A 129 -5.42 12.05 13.77
N PRO A 130 -4.82 12.73 12.76
CA PRO A 130 -3.86 13.80 13.02
C PRO A 130 -4.52 15.11 13.48
N GLY A 131 -5.86 15.25 13.35
CA GLY A 131 -6.58 16.47 13.64
C GLY A 131 -6.35 17.61 12.65
N GLN A 132 -5.77 17.33 11.51
CA GLN A 132 -5.52 18.27 10.41
C GLN A 132 -5.35 17.51 9.09
N PRO A 133 -5.56 18.17 7.92
CA PRO A 133 -5.36 17.53 6.63
C PRO A 133 -3.91 17.07 6.41
N VAL A 134 -3.76 15.87 5.84
CA VAL A 134 -2.48 15.27 5.44
C VAL A 134 -2.59 14.67 4.04
N SER A 135 -1.46 14.49 3.36
CA SER A 135 -1.38 13.86 2.03
C SER A 135 -0.84 12.45 2.07
N PHE A 136 -0.17 12.07 3.16
CA PHE A 136 0.40 10.74 3.31
C PHE A 136 0.30 10.26 4.76
N VAL A 137 0.31 8.93 4.92
CA VAL A 137 0.52 8.30 6.22
C VAL A 137 1.55 7.18 6.02
N LEU A 138 2.58 7.16 6.85
CA LEU A 138 3.55 6.07 6.89
C LEU A 138 3.27 5.23 8.12
N GLU A 139 2.90 3.97 7.91
CA GLU A 139 2.79 2.98 8.98
C GLU A 139 4.10 2.24 9.14
N LEU A 140 4.62 2.22 10.35
CA LEU A 140 5.85 1.53 10.76
C LEU A 140 5.54 0.58 11.91
N LYS A 141 6.39 -0.41 12.12
CA LYS A 141 6.33 -1.21 13.34
C LYS A 141 6.47 -0.30 14.55
N ALA A 142 5.63 -0.52 15.55
CA ALA A 142 5.58 0.33 16.71
C ALA A 142 6.90 0.41 17.51
N GLY A 143 7.26 1.61 17.92
CA GLY A 143 8.54 1.94 18.55
C GLY A 143 9.61 2.41 17.58
N THR A 144 9.43 2.18 16.27
CA THR A 144 10.38 2.65 15.23
C THR A 144 10.47 4.17 15.19
N ALA A 145 9.34 4.86 15.27
CA ALA A 145 9.33 6.33 15.28
C ALA A 145 10.12 6.90 16.46
N ALA A 146 9.97 6.34 17.65
CA ALA A 146 10.72 6.78 18.84
C ALA A 146 12.21 6.44 18.74
N LYS A 147 12.54 5.22 18.27
CA LYS A 147 13.92 4.75 18.08
C LYS A 147 14.71 5.64 17.13
N ASP A 148 14.09 6.03 16.01
CA ASP A 148 14.72 6.81 14.95
C ASP A 148 14.50 8.32 15.11
N GLY A 149 13.79 8.72 16.19
CA GLY A 149 13.59 10.12 16.57
C GLY A 149 12.66 10.89 15.63
N LEU A 150 11.70 10.20 14.98
CA LEU A 150 10.71 10.85 14.12
C LEU A 150 9.73 11.68 14.96
N LYS A 151 9.57 12.94 14.60
CA LYS A 151 8.70 13.90 15.31
C LYS A 151 8.14 14.95 14.38
N ASP A 152 7.18 15.71 14.86
CA ASP A 152 6.58 16.83 14.13
C ASP A 152 7.63 17.77 13.56
N GLY A 153 7.45 18.13 12.29
CA GLY A 153 8.34 19.00 11.53
C GLY A 153 9.49 18.30 10.81
N ASP A 154 9.85 17.06 11.15
CA ASP A 154 10.87 16.29 10.43
C ASP A 154 10.43 16.04 8.98
N LEU A 155 11.41 15.92 8.06
CA LEU A 155 11.15 15.83 6.63
C LEU A 155 11.31 14.40 6.14
N LEU A 156 10.30 13.90 5.41
CA LEU A 156 10.34 12.64 4.71
C LEU A 156 10.50 12.88 3.21
N ARG A 157 11.35 12.09 2.56
CA ARG A 157 11.67 12.18 1.14
C ARG A 157 11.44 10.83 0.46
N HIS A 158 10.66 10.87 -0.59
CA HIS A 158 10.41 9.76 -1.51
C HIS A 158 9.80 10.32 -2.79
N PRO A 159 10.02 9.73 -3.99
CA PRO A 159 9.45 10.25 -5.25
C PRO A 159 7.94 10.52 -5.19
N ALA A 160 7.16 9.67 -4.52
CA ALA A 160 5.72 9.87 -4.34
C ALA A 160 5.40 11.13 -3.52
N ILE A 161 6.19 11.45 -2.48
CA ILE A 161 6.05 12.64 -1.65
C ILE A 161 6.55 13.88 -2.40
N ASP A 162 7.73 13.77 -3.01
CA ASP A 162 8.41 14.89 -3.69
C ASP A 162 7.59 15.40 -4.88
N LYS A 163 6.90 14.49 -5.60
CA LYS A 163 5.99 14.86 -6.68
C LYS A 163 4.82 15.72 -6.17
N ALA A 164 4.24 15.38 -5.03
CA ALA A 164 3.12 16.12 -4.45
C ALA A 164 3.53 17.48 -3.88
N SER A 165 4.77 17.56 -3.35
CA SER A 165 5.33 18.80 -2.79
C SER A 165 5.86 19.78 -3.84
N GLY A 166 5.92 19.39 -5.13
CA GLY A 166 6.56 20.15 -6.19
C GLY A 166 8.10 20.15 -6.11
N ALA A 167 8.70 19.40 -5.20
CA ALA A 167 10.16 19.35 -5.00
C ALA A 167 10.89 18.52 -6.06
N GLY A 168 10.15 17.80 -6.92
CA GLY A 168 10.69 16.97 -8.01
C GLY A 168 10.84 17.69 -9.36
N SER A 169 10.60 19.00 -9.44
CA SER A 169 10.50 19.76 -10.70
C SER A 169 11.73 20.66 -10.98
N ASN A 170 12.93 20.20 -10.68
CA ASN A 170 14.16 20.88 -11.09
C ASN A 170 15.04 19.95 -11.90
#